data_d309a9c778d3d337ed4a2eb3cdeec23a
#
_entry.id   d309a9c778d3d337ed4a2eb3cdeec23a
#
_cell.length_a   1.000
_cell.length_b   1.000
_cell.length_c   1.000
_cell.angle_alpha   90.00
_cell.angle_beta   90.00
_cell.angle_gamma   90.00
#
_symmetry.space_group_name_H-M   'P 1'
#
loop_
_entity.id
_entity.type
_entity.pdbx_description
1 polymer ?
#
loop_
_entity_poly.entity_id
_entity_poly.type
_entity_poly.pdbx_seq_one_letter_code
_entity_poly.pdbx_strand_id
1 'polypeptide(L)'
;MVDADPRAVLEAADSVAVVGCSTSPMKAAHRIPLMLQQMGYDVHPVHPTATEILGVPAVPTLADLDIVPDLVVVFRPSAEAADVTRQAIRVGAAAVWLQLGITSTEAAQLAADAGIDYVEDRCSGVDARSFGIDKRSAA
;
A
#
# COMPACT_ATOMS: atom_id res chain seq x y z
N MET A 1 19.98 7.42 0.70
CA MET A 1 19.01 6.32 0.83
C MET A 1 18.55 5.86 -0.52
N VAL A 2 18.37 4.58 -0.65
CA VAL A 2 17.96 3.95 -1.91
C VAL A 2 16.62 3.25 -1.69
N ASP A 3 15.71 3.38 -2.66
CA ASP A 3 14.47 2.63 -2.63
C ASP A 3 14.77 1.13 -2.66
N ALA A 4 13.92 0.34 -2.01
CA ALA A 4 13.95 -1.11 -2.13
C ALA A 4 13.61 -1.51 -3.57
N ASP A 5 13.98 -2.74 -3.94
CA ASP A 5 13.61 -3.29 -5.25
C ASP A 5 12.09 -3.47 -5.32
N PRO A 6 11.39 -2.75 -6.21
CA PRO A 6 9.94 -2.83 -6.31
C PRO A 6 9.41 -4.25 -6.54
N ARG A 7 10.12 -5.03 -7.37
CA ARG A 7 9.73 -6.40 -7.64
C ARG A 7 9.80 -7.27 -6.39
N ALA A 8 10.89 -7.17 -5.65
CA ALA A 8 11.06 -7.94 -4.42
C ALA A 8 10.01 -7.60 -3.38
N VAL A 9 9.67 -6.31 -3.24
CA VAL A 9 8.62 -5.85 -2.32
C VAL A 9 7.27 -6.46 -2.69
N LEU A 10 6.91 -6.41 -3.98
CA LEU A 10 5.62 -6.93 -4.46
C LEU A 10 5.56 -8.46 -4.41
N GLU A 11 6.66 -9.14 -4.66
CA GLU A 11 6.70 -10.61 -4.56
C GLU A 11 6.59 -11.09 -3.11
N ALA A 12 7.18 -10.38 -2.18
CA ALA A 12 7.17 -10.76 -0.76
C ALA A 12 5.82 -10.50 -0.08
N ALA A 13 5.05 -9.52 -0.54
CA ALA A 13 3.81 -9.13 0.10
C ALA A 13 2.64 -10.04 -0.30
N ASP A 14 1.79 -10.40 0.65
CA ASP A 14 0.50 -11.05 0.41
C ASP A 14 -0.64 -10.15 0.85
N SER A 15 -0.55 -9.50 2.01
CA SER A 15 -1.54 -8.55 2.50
C SER A 15 -1.09 -7.11 2.21
N VAL A 16 -2.02 -6.31 1.70
CA VAL A 16 -1.77 -4.93 1.29
C VAL A 16 -2.83 -4.02 1.89
N ALA A 17 -2.41 -3.10 2.76
CA ALA A 17 -3.30 -2.04 3.23
C ALA A 17 -3.17 -0.85 2.28
N VAL A 18 -4.30 -0.28 1.88
CA VAL A 18 -4.34 0.84 0.95
C VAL A 18 -4.88 2.07 1.68
N VAL A 19 -4.00 3.00 2.02
CA VAL A 19 -4.36 4.25 2.69
C VAL A 19 -4.76 5.30 1.66
N GLY A 20 -5.98 5.82 1.79
CA GLY A 20 -6.56 6.70 0.80
C GLY A 20 -7.27 5.96 -0.32
N CYS A 21 -7.64 4.70 -0.09
CA CYS A 21 -8.46 3.93 -1.03
C CYS A 21 -9.76 4.66 -1.32
N SER A 22 -10.14 4.75 -2.59
CA SER A 22 -11.32 5.51 -3.01
C SER A 22 -12.54 4.63 -3.22
N THR A 23 -13.71 5.16 -2.85
CA THR A 23 -15.00 4.55 -3.18
C THR A 23 -15.38 4.75 -4.65
N SER A 24 -14.72 5.68 -5.35
CA SER A 24 -15.05 6.03 -6.73
C SER A 24 -14.29 5.15 -7.73
N PRO A 25 -15.00 4.33 -8.55
CA PRO A 25 -14.35 3.50 -9.57
C PRO A 25 -13.59 4.30 -10.63
N MET A 26 -13.83 5.59 -10.73
CA MET A 26 -13.16 6.47 -11.72
C MET A 26 -11.75 6.87 -11.29
N LYS A 27 -11.41 6.71 -10.02
CA LYS A 27 -10.11 7.14 -9.48
C LYS A 27 -9.09 6.03 -9.48
N ALA A 28 -7.82 6.39 -9.68
CA ALA A 28 -6.70 5.44 -9.58
C ALA A 28 -6.67 4.78 -8.19
N ALA A 29 -7.00 5.53 -7.14
CA ALA A 29 -7.05 5.01 -5.77
C ALA A 29 -8.15 3.96 -5.54
N HIS A 30 -8.96 3.67 -6.55
CA HIS A 30 -9.89 2.55 -6.59
C HIS A 30 -9.44 1.49 -7.59
N ARG A 31 -9.07 1.92 -8.81
CA ARG A 31 -8.70 1.00 -9.90
C ARG A 31 -7.44 0.19 -9.57
N ILE A 32 -6.44 0.83 -8.97
CA ILE A 32 -5.18 0.15 -8.68
C ILE A 32 -5.35 -0.88 -7.54
N PRO A 33 -6.00 -0.55 -6.41
CA PRO A 33 -6.32 -1.58 -5.41
C PRO A 33 -7.14 -2.73 -5.99
N LEU A 34 -8.09 -2.45 -6.89
CA LEU A 34 -8.86 -3.49 -7.58
C LEU A 34 -7.95 -4.41 -8.40
N MET A 35 -6.98 -3.84 -9.13
CA MET A 35 -6.00 -4.64 -9.87
C MET A 35 -5.23 -5.59 -8.95
N LEU A 36 -4.76 -5.08 -7.82
CA LEU A 36 -4.04 -5.89 -6.83
C LEU A 36 -4.93 -7.01 -6.29
N GLN A 37 -6.18 -6.69 -5.98
CA GLN A 37 -7.15 -7.68 -5.52
C GLN A 37 -7.37 -8.77 -6.57
N GLN A 38 -7.50 -8.40 -7.83
CA GLN A 38 -7.69 -9.35 -8.94
C GLN A 38 -6.47 -10.23 -9.16
N MET A 39 -5.28 -9.76 -8.79
CA MET A 39 -4.05 -10.55 -8.83
C MET A 39 -3.93 -11.51 -7.65
N GLY A 40 -4.86 -11.46 -6.70
CA GLY A 40 -4.89 -12.34 -5.54
C GLY A 40 -4.29 -11.77 -4.27
N TYR A 41 -3.88 -10.49 -4.25
CA TYR A 41 -3.48 -9.85 -3.01
C TYR A 41 -4.67 -9.73 -2.06
N ASP A 42 -4.39 -9.88 -0.76
CA ASP A 42 -5.37 -9.64 0.29
C ASP A 42 -5.40 -8.13 0.58
N VAL A 43 -6.33 -7.42 -0.03
CA VAL A 43 -6.40 -5.96 0.00
C VAL A 43 -7.29 -5.47 1.13
N HIS A 44 -6.75 -4.58 1.97
CA HIS A 44 -7.42 -3.99 3.12
C HIS A 44 -7.53 -2.47 2.94
N PRO A 45 -8.71 -1.95 2.54
CA PRO A 45 -8.90 -0.51 2.34
C PRO A 45 -8.90 0.25 3.65
N VAL A 46 -8.25 1.42 3.65
CA VAL A 46 -8.29 2.39 4.75
C VAL A 46 -8.90 3.68 4.23
N HIS A 47 -10.02 4.09 4.79
CA HIS A 47 -10.80 5.26 4.37
C HIS A 47 -11.46 5.90 5.59
N PRO A 48 -11.49 7.25 5.70
CA PRO A 48 -11.97 7.92 6.92
C PRO A 48 -13.41 7.57 7.32
N THR A 49 -14.29 7.32 6.35
CA THR A 49 -15.73 7.16 6.62
C THR A 49 -16.37 5.94 5.98
N ALA A 50 -15.82 5.42 4.88
CA ALA A 50 -16.40 4.26 4.22
C ALA A 50 -16.25 3.01 5.11
N THR A 51 -17.28 2.17 5.11
CA THR A 51 -17.28 0.90 5.85
C THR A 51 -16.97 -0.30 4.97
N GLU A 52 -17.08 -0.11 3.64
CA GLU A 52 -16.79 -1.16 2.65
C GLU A 52 -16.30 -0.52 1.37
N ILE A 53 -15.23 -1.09 0.81
CA ILE A 53 -14.72 -0.73 -0.52
C ILE A 53 -14.22 -2.03 -1.16
N LEU A 54 -14.44 -2.20 -2.46
CA LEU A 54 -14.00 -3.39 -3.21
C LEU A 54 -14.60 -4.70 -2.67
N GLY A 55 -15.78 -4.62 -2.06
CA GLY A 55 -16.46 -5.78 -1.50
C GLY A 55 -15.85 -6.30 -0.20
N VAL A 56 -14.94 -5.56 0.43
CA VAL A 56 -14.31 -5.94 1.70
C VAL A 56 -14.44 -4.82 2.72
N PRO A 57 -14.38 -5.13 4.03
CA PRO A 57 -14.47 -4.11 5.07
C PRO A 57 -13.37 -3.06 4.93
N ALA A 58 -13.73 -1.80 5.13
CA ALA A 58 -12.79 -0.68 5.19
C ALA A 58 -12.79 -0.11 6.62
N VAL A 59 -11.63 0.37 7.06
CA VAL A 59 -11.45 0.92 8.41
C VAL A 59 -10.89 2.34 8.34
N PRO A 60 -11.09 3.18 9.37
CA PRO A 60 -10.66 4.57 9.34
C PRO A 60 -9.15 4.78 9.38
N THR A 61 -8.41 3.91 10.06
CA THR A 61 -6.95 4.03 10.22
C THR A 61 -6.27 2.67 10.11
N LEU A 62 -4.96 2.68 9.88
CA LEU A 62 -4.16 1.45 9.87
C LEU A 62 -4.25 0.70 11.22
N ALA A 63 -4.33 1.44 12.32
CA ALA A 63 -4.41 0.84 13.65
C ALA A 63 -5.71 0.04 13.87
N ASP A 64 -6.75 0.31 13.07
CA ASP A 64 -8.03 -0.39 13.19
C ASP A 64 -8.07 -1.73 12.46
N LEU A 65 -7.03 -2.04 11.67
CA LEU A 65 -6.94 -3.34 11.00
C LEU A 65 -6.75 -4.46 12.03
N ASP A 66 -7.36 -5.61 11.77
CA ASP A 66 -7.21 -6.81 12.60
C ASP A 66 -6.04 -7.70 12.15
N ILE A 67 -5.27 -7.24 11.17
CA ILE A 67 -4.06 -7.93 10.70
C ILE A 67 -2.89 -6.93 10.65
N VAL A 68 -1.68 -7.45 10.61
CA VAL A 68 -0.48 -6.66 10.31
C VAL A 68 -0.25 -6.74 8.80
N PRO A 69 -0.39 -5.62 8.06
CA PRO A 69 -0.19 -5.68 6.60
C PRO A 69 1.29 -5.88 6.26
N ASP A 70 1.55 -6.65 5.22
CA ASP A 70 2.90 -6.79 4.69
C ASP A 70 3.36 -5.51 4.01
N LEU A 71 2.44 -4.88 3.27
CA LEU A 71 2.71 -3.70 2.47
C LEU A 71 1.64 -2.65 2.73
N VAL A 72 2.05 -1.39 2.91
CA VAL A 72 1.14 -0.25 2.97
C VAL A 72 1.33 0.59 1.70
N VAL A 73 0.29 0.64 0.87
CA VAL A 73 0.25 1.46 -0.36
C VAL A 73 -0.44 2.77 -0.03
N VAL A 74 0.18 3.90 -0.41
CA VAL A 74 -0.25 5.24 -0.02
C VAL A 74 -0.76 6.03 -1.23
N PHE A 75 -2.03 6.44 -1.17
CA PHE A 75 -2.70 7.33 -2.12
C PHE A 75 -3.05 8.66 -1.47
N ARG A 76 -2.20 9.15 -0.57
CA ARG A 76 -2.39 10.46 0.06
C ARG A 76 -1.36 11.45 -0.47
N PRO A 77 -1.63 12.77 -0.44
CA PRO A 77 -0.67 13.78 -0.87
C PRO A 77 0.69 13.62 -0.21
N SER A 78 1.75 14.02 -0.89
CA SER A 78 3.13 13.91 -0.40
C SER A 78 3.31 14.51 1.00
N ALA A 79 2.59 15.58 1.33
CA ALA A 79 2.66 16.21 2.65
C ALA A 79 2.17 15.30 3.78
N GLU A 80 1.36 14.27 3.47
CA GLU A 80 0.84 13.33 4.47
C GLU A 80 1.63 12.02 4.50
N ALA A 81 2.54 11.81 3.56
CA ALA A 81 3.22 10.52 3.39
C ALA A 81 4.07 10.14 4.61
N ALA A 82 4.74 11.11 5.24
CA ALA A 82 5.55 10.84 6.42
C ALA A 82 4.69 10.35 7.59
N ASP A 83 3.52 10.96 7.80
CA ASP A 83 2.62 10.54 8.88
C ASP A 83 2.06 9.13 8.63
N VAL A 84 1.66 8.84 7.40
CA VAL A 84 1.20 7.49 7.04
C VAL A 84 2.33 6.48 7.25
N THR A 85 3.56 6.84 6.91
CA THR A 85 4.72 5.97 7.11
C THR A 85 4.95 5.69 8.61
N ARG A 86 4.80 6.71 9.47
CA ARG A 86 4.87 6.50 10.93
C ARG A 86 3.82 5.51 11.41
N GLN A 87 2.60 5.63 10.88
CA GLN A 87 1.51 4.70 11.23
C GLN A 87 1.82 3.27 10.76
N ALA A 88 2.36 3.13 9.54
CA ALA A 88 2.75 1.82 9.00
C ALA A 88 3.82 1.15 9.87
N ILE A 89 4.82 1.91 10.30
CA ILE A 89 5.86 1.43 11.20
C ILE A 89 5.26 0.98 12.54
N ARG A 90 4.33 1.78 13.07
CA ARG A 90 3.70 1.50 14.36
C ARG A 90 2.90 0.22 14.36
N VAL A 91 2.23 -0.11 13.26
CA VAL A 91 1.45 -1.35 13.15
C VAL A 91 2.30 -2.55 12.73
N GLY A 92 3.57 -2.35 12.41
CA GLY A 92 4.49 -3.44 12.10
C GLY A 92 4.56 -3.84 10.62
N ALA A 93 4.15 -2.97 9.69
CA ALA A 93 4.24 -3.26 8.26
C ALA A 93 5.69 -3.51 7.84
N ALA A 94 5.89 -4.39 6.87
CA ALA A 94 7.22 -4.71 6.36
C ALA A 94 7.70 -3.72 5.29
N ALA A 95 6.78 -3.03 4.63
CA ALA A 95 7.13 -2.11 3.54
C ALA A 95 6.08 -1.01 3.38
N VAL A 96 6.52 0.14 2.84
CA VAL A 96 5.66 1.27 2.47
C VAL A 96 5.91 1.61 1.00
N TRP A 97 4.84 1.84 0.27
CA TRP A 97 4.85 2.15 -1.16
C TRP A 97 4.06 3.42 -1.41
N LEU A 98 4.75 4.49 -1.82
CA LEU A 98 4.09 5.73 -2.25
C LEU A 98 3.80 5.64 -3.74
N GLN A 99 2.54 5.82 -4.11
CA GLN A 99 2.08 5.71 -5.50
C GLN A 99 2.65 6.81 -6.40
N LEU A 100 2.46 6.65 -7.70
CA LEU A 100 2.96 7.55 -8.72
C LEU A 100 2.67 9.02 -8.38
N GLY A 101 3.70 9.86 -8.43
CA GLY A 101 3.60 11.29 -8.14
C GLY A 101 3.71 11.63 -6.64
N ILE A 102 3.85 10.65 -5.77
CA ILE A 102 3.96 10.88 -4.32
C ILE A 102 5.38 10.58 -3.89
N THR A 103 6.05 11.59 -3.31
CA THR A 103 7.43 11.49 -2.82
C THR A 103 7.55 12.15 -1.47
N SER A 104 8.46 11.66 -0.62
CA SER A 104 8.72 12.24 0.70
C SER A 104 10.09 11.81 1.22
N THR A 105 11.00 12.75 1.31
CA THR A 105 12.32 12.51 1.90
C THR A 105 12.17 12.08 3.36
N GLU A 106 11.26 12.72 4.09
CA GLU A 106 11.01 12.37 5.50
C GLU A 106 10.49 10.94 5.64
N ALA A 107 9.53 10.55 4.81
CA ALA A 107 9.00 9.17 4.83
C ALA A 107 10.11 8.15 4.55
N ALA A 108 10.96 8.42 3.55
CA ALA A 108 12.07 7.55 3.20
C ALA A 108 13.04 7.39 4.37
N GLN A 109 13.35 8.49 5.08
CA GLN A 109 14.23 8.44 6.24
C GLN A 109 13.61 7.65 7.40
N LEU A 110 12.33 7.86 7.65
CA LEU A 110 11.60 7.12 8.69
C LEU A 110 11.63 5.62 8.42
N ALA A 111 11.40 5.22 7.17
CA ALA A 111 11.43 3.80 6.78
C ALA A 111 12.83 3.21 6.96
N ALA A 112 13.86 3.93 6.54
CA ALA A 112 15.25 3.51 6.69
C ALA A 112 15.63 3.32 8.16
N ASP A 113 15.25 4.28 9.00
CA ASP A 113 15.55 4.22 10.44
C ASP A 113 14.83 3.07 11.13
N ALA A 114 13.65 2.71 10.65
CA ALA A 114 12.86 1.59 11.18
C ALA A 114 13.25 0.24 10.57
N GLY A 115 14.07 0.23 9.53
CA GLY A 115 14.51 -0.99 8.86
C GLY A 115 13.44 -1.67 8.01
N ILE A 116 12.47 -0.90 7.50
CA ILE A 116 11.45 -1.42 6.59
C ILE A 116 11.73 -0.99 5.15
N ASP A 117 11.22 -1.74 4.19
CA ASP A 117 11.38 -1.44 2.78
C ASP A 117 10.55 -0.21 2.38
N TYR A 118 11.06 0.55 1.42
CA TYR A 118 10.42 1.78 0.97
C TYR A 118 10.55 1.92 -0.54
N VAL A 119 9.43 2.22 -1.19
CA VAL A 119 9.35 2.54 -2.62
C VAL A 119 8.52 3.81 -2.76
N GLU A 120 8.90 4.71 -3.66
CA GLU A 120 8.11 5.91 -3.92
C GLU A 120 7.98 6.21 -5.42
N ASP A 121 6.94 6.98 -5.77
CA ASP A 121 6.73 7.48 -7.13
C ASP A 121 6.63 6.35 -8.16
N ARG A 122 5.94 5.27 -7.81
CA ARG A 122 5.68 4.16 -8.73
C ARG A 122 4.25 3.66 -8.58
N CYS A 123 3.67 3.17 -9.66
CA CYS A 123 2.34 2.57 -9.62
C CYS A 123 2.46 1.08 -9.27
N SER A 124 1.98 0.70 -8.09
CA SER A 124 2.07 -0.68 -7.60
C SER A 124 1.32 -1.68 -8.50
N GLY A 125 0.15 -1.31 -9.02
CA GLY A 125 -0.62 -2.19 -9.90
C GLY A 125 0.05 -2.40 -11.25
N VAL A 126 0.57 -1.33 -11.85
CA VAL A 126 1.29 -1.43 -13.12
C VAL A 126 2.57 -2.24 -12.97
N ASP A 127 3.32 -2.00 -11.89
CA ASP A 127 4.54 -2.75 -11.61
C ASP A 127 4.24 -4.22 -11.37
N ALA A 128 3.25 -4.54 -10.54
CA ALA A 128 2.87 -5.93 -10.28
C ALA A 128 2.49 -6.67 -11.56
N ARG A 129 1.71 -6.04 -12.42
CA ARG A 129 1.32 -6.61 -13.72
C ARG A 129 2.53 -6.78 -14.62
N SER A 130 3.38 -5.77 -14.69
CA SER A 130 4.59 -5.78 -15.52
C SER A 130 5.56 -6.89 -15.11
N PHE A 131 5.66 -7.16 -13.81
CA PHE A 131 6.50 -8.23 -13.27
C PHE A 131 5.84 -9.61 -13.36
N GLY A 132 4.60 -9.69 -13.82
CA GLY A 132 3.88 -10.96 -13.96
C GLY A 132 3.49 -11.60 -12.63
N ILE A 133 3.26 -10.81 -11.60
CA ILE A 133 2.93 -11.33 -10.27
C ILE A 133 1.49 -11.85 -10.26
N ASP A 134 1.31 -13.07 -9.76
CA ASP A 134 0.01 -13.71 -9.62
C ASP A 134 -0.03 -14.44 -8.27
N LYS A 135 -0.85 -13.93 -7.35
CA LYS A 135 -1.03 -14.48 -6.01
C LYS A 135 -2.21 -15.46 -5.94
N ARG A 136 -2.98 -15.60 -7.02
CA ARG A 136 -4.20 -16.42 -7.03
C ARG A 136 -3.90 -17.92 -7.01
N SER A 137 -2.75 -18.31 -7.51
CA SER A 137 -2.37 -19.71 -7.65
C SER A 137 -1.73 -20.29 -6.40
N ALA A 138 -1.66 -19.55 -5.32
CA ALA A 138 -1.04 -19.97 -4.06
C ALA A 138 -1.94 -20.90 -3.23
N ALA A 139 -2.80 -21.66 -3.85
CA ALA A 139 -3.69 -22.60 -3.18
C ALA A 139 -2.98 -23.90 -2.81
#